data_cd5419e1128a841faa60585a4e55f7e7
#
_entry.id   cd5419e1128a841faa60585a4e55f7e7
#
_cell.length_a   1.000
_cell.length_b   1.000
_cell.length_c   1.000
_cell.angle_alpha   90.00
_cell.angle_beta   90.00
_cell.angle_gamma   90.00
#
_symmetry.space_group_name_H-M   'P 1'
#
loop_
_entity.id
_entity.type
_entity.pdbx_description
1 polymer ?
#
loop_
_entity_poly.entity_id
_entity_poly.type
_entity_poly.pdbx_seq_one_letter_code
_entity_poly.pdbx_strand_id
1 'polypeptide(L)' 'MEKVLKIGIIGCGAIGKDHCRRIIETVPGATVVAVSDYVAAAADDTAAKYGIKSYGNDCDGMIKAPEVDAV' A
#
# COMPACT_ATOMS: atom_id res chain seq x y z
N MET A 1 -5.49 23.55 -4.58
CA MET A 1 -4.49 22.50 -4.39
C MET A 1 -5.17 21.15 -4.30
N GLU A 2 -4.82 20.25 -5.18
CA GLU A 2 -5.44 18.93 -5.19
C GLU A 2 -4.90 18.06 -4.07
N LYS A 3 -5.80 17.37 -3.39
CA LYS A 3 -5.41 16.41 -2.36
C LYS A 3 -5.11 15.07 -3.00
N VAL A 4 -3.92 14.53 -2.71
CA VAL A 4 -3.56 13.19 -3.15
C VAL A 4 -4.13 12.18 -2.15
N LEU A 5 -4.91 11.23 -2.64
CA LEU A 5 -5.47 10.15 -1.82
C LEU A 5 -4.36 9.15 -1.50
N LYS A 6 -4.10 8.94 -0.23
CA LYS A 6 -3.06 8.02 0.26
C LYS A 6 -3.68 6.67 0.58
N ILE A 7 -3.31 5.66 -0.19
CA ILE A 7 -3.95 4.34 -0.14
C ILE A 7 -3.03 3.32 0.51
N GLY A 8 -3.61 2.50 1.40
CA GLY A 8 -2.97 1.31 1.93
C GLY A 8 -3.50 0.07 1.21
N ILE A 9 -2.65 -0.90 0.94
CA ILE A 9 -3.04 -2.15 0.29
C ILE A 9 -2.84 -3.31 1.26
N ILE A 10 -3.89 -4.11 1.43
CA ILE A 10 -3.85 -5.36 2.18
C ILE A 10 -3.84 -6.50 1.17
N GLY A 11 -2.87 -7.38 1.28
CA GLY A 11 -2.69 -8.48 0.35
C GLY A 11 -1.73 -8.12 -0.76
N CYS A 12 -0.52 -8.68 -0.72
CA CYS A 12 0.55 -8.39 -1.68
C CYS A 12 0.85 -9.59 -2.58
N GLY A 13 -0.15 -10.42 -2.85
CA GLY A 13 -0.06 -11.46 -3.87
C GLY A 13 -0.04 -10.84 -5.28
N ALA A 14 -0.13 -11.68 -6.31
CA ALA A 14 -0.02 -11.22 -7.70
C ALA A 14 -1.01 -10.09 -8.02
N ILE A 15 -2.26 -10.22 -7.57
CA ILE A 15 -3.29 -9.20 -7.81
C ILE A 15 -3.00 -7.93 -7.01
N GLY A 16 -2.60 -8.07 -5.74
CA GLY A 16 -2.28 -6.91 -4.90
C GLY A 16 -1.13 -6.11 -5.45
N LYS A 17 -0.08 -6.78 -5.94
CA LYS A 17 1.06 -6.10 -6.58
C LYS A 17 0.66 -5.38 -7.85
N ASP A 18 -0.23 -5.96 -8.63
CA ASP A 18 -0.72 -5.35 -9.86
C ASP A 18 -1.54 -4.09 -9.56
N HIS A 19 -2.40 -4.12 -8.54
CA HIS A 19 -3.14 -2.94 -8.11
C HIS A 19 -2.21 -1.84 -7.62
N CYS A 20 -1.20 -2.19 -6.84
CA CYS A 20 -0.22 -1.24 -6.34
C CYS A 20 0.49 -0.53 -7.51
N ARG A 21 0.96 -1.30 -8.49
CA ARG A 21 1.62 -0.75 -9.66
C ARG A 21 0.71 0.17 -10.46
N ARG A 22 -0.53 -0.25 -10.68
CA ARG A 22 -1.50 0.55 -11.45
C ARG A 22 -1.81 1.87 -10.77
N ILE A 23 -2.01 1.87 -9.46
CA ILE A 23 -2.30 3.10 -8.73
C ILE A 23 -1.13 4.06 -8.80
N ILE A 24 0.09 3.56 -8.58
CA ILE A 24 1.29 4.39 -8.60
C ILE A 24 1.56 4.97 -9.99
N GLU A 25 1.39 4.15 -11.04
CA GLU A 25 1.80 4.53 -12.39
C GLU A 25 0.72 5.26 -13.18
N THR A 26 -0.57 4.95 -12.95
CA THR A 26 -1.62 5.35 -13.89
C THR A 26 -2.80 6.10 -13.28
N VAL A 27 -2.96 6.12 -11.96
CA VAL A 27 -4.12 6.78 -11.33
C VAL A 27 -3.73 8.15 -10.82
N PRO A 28 -4.17 9.25 -11.47
CA PRO A 28 -3.88 10.58 -10.97
C PRO A 28 -4.66 10.88 -9.69
N GLY A 29 -4.04 11.61 -8.78
CA GLY A 29 -4.67 12.00 -7.52
C GLY A 29 -4.70 10.92 -6.45
N ALA A 30 -4.06 9.76 -6.68
CA ALA A 30 -3.95 8.69 -5.70
C ALA A 30 -2.55 8.10 -5.70
N THR A 31 -2.08 7.66 -4.54
CA THR A 31 -0.79 6.97 -4.42
C THR A 31 -0.88 5.91 -3.33
N VAL A 32 -0.07 4.86 -3.46
CA VAL A 32 0.04 3.84 -2.42
C VAL A 32 1.15 4.26 -1.46
N VAL A 33 0.84 4.34 -0.17
CA VAL A 33 1.81 4.77 0.85
C VAL A 33 2.19 3.65 1.81
N ALA A 34 1.41 2.57 1.86
CA ALA A 34 1.66 1.48 2.78
C ALA A 34 1.09 0.17 2.25
N VAL A 35 1.67 -0.94 2.67
CA VAL A 35 1.19 -2.28 2.34
C VAL A 35 1.26 -3.18 3.57
N SER A 36 0.38 -4.17 3.63
CA SER A 36 0.43 -5.24 4.62
C SER A 36 -0.04 -6.55 3.98
N ASP A 37 0.29 -7.67 4.62
CA ASP A 37 -0.11 -9.00 4.15
C ASP A 37 -0.05 -9.97 5.33
N TYR A 38 -0.82 -11.03 5.29
CA TYR A 38 -0.71 -12.10 6.28
C TYR A 38 0.71 -12.69 6.33
N VAL A 39 1.39 -12.68 5.18
CA VAL A 39 2.81 -13.05 5.10
C VAL A 39 3.63 -11.77 5.13
N ALA A 40 4.26 -11.48 6.26
CA ALA A 40 5.03 -10.25 6.44
C ALA A 40 6.09 -10.04 5.36
N ALA A 41 6.76 -11.12 4.95
CA ALA A 41 7.79 -11.05 3.91
C ALA A 41 7.24 -10.54 2.58
N ALA A 42 6.00 -10.89 2.23
CA ALA A 42 5.37 -10.40 1.00
C ALA A 42 5.14 -8.90 1.05
N ALA A 43 4.70 -8.38 2.20
CA ALA A 43 4.55 -6.94 2.39
C ALA A 43 5.89 -6.23 2.31
N ASP A 44 6.91 -6.78 2.96
CA ASP A 44 8.24 -6.18 2.98
C ASP A 44 8.84 -6.12 1.57
N ASP A 45 8.70 -7.19 0.78
CA ASP A 45 9.21 -7.22 -0.59
C ASP A 45 8.51 -6.17 -1.47
N THR A 46 7.20 -6.07 -1.36
CA THR A 46 6.43 -5.09 -2.13
C THR A 46 6.80 -3.66 -1.72
N ALA A 47 6.92 -3.42 -0.43
CA ALA A 47 7.30 -2.11 0.09
C ALA A 47 8.68 -1.69 -0.41
N ALA A 48 9.64 -2.60 -0.41
CA ALA A 48 10.99 -2.32 -0.90
C ALA A 48 10.98 -2.01 -2.40
N LYS A 49 10.17 -2.74 -3.17
CA LYS A 49 10.09 -2.55 -4.62
C LYS A 49 9.57 -1.16 -4.98
N TYR A 50 8.60 -0.65 -4.25
CA TYR A 50 7.96 0.63 -4.56
C TYR A 50 8.40 1.79 -3.65
N GLY A 51 9.28 1.54 -2.70
CA GLY A 51 9.77 2.57 -1.79
C GLY A 51 8.69 3.09 -0.84
N ILE A 52 7.80 2.22 -0.38
CA ILE A 52 6.69 2.57 0.50
C ILE A 52 6.82 1.82 1.83
N LYS A 53 5.98 2.18 2.80
CA LYS A 53 6.05 1.61 4.13
C LYS A 53 5.43 0.21 4.18
N SER A 54 6.12 -0.73 4.81
CA SER A 54 5.58 -2.05 5.11
C SER A 54 5.05 -2.07 6.55
N TYR A 55 3.82 -2.54 6.71
CA TYR A 55 3.26 -2.86 8.02
C TYR A 55 3.37 -4.35 8.34
N GLY A 56 4.07 -5.12 7.49
CA GLY A 56 4.20 -6.56 7.69
C GLY A 56 2.83 -7.21 7.71
N ASN A 57 2.54 -7.95 8.80
CA ASN A 57 1.24 -8.58 8.97
C ASN A 57 0.29 -7.79 9.88
N ASP A 58 0.61 -6.55 10.21
CA ASP A 58 -0.24 -5.70 11.05
C ASP A 58 -1.22 -4.90 10.20
N CYS A 59 -2.21 -5.60 9.64
CA CYS A 59 -3.22 -4.97 8.79
C CYS A 59 -4.04 -3.94 9.55
N ASP A 60 -4.40 -4.23 10.81
CA ASP A 60 -5.17 -3.30 11.63
C ASP A 60 -4.39 -2.01 11.89
N GLY A 61 -3.11 -2.12 12.17
CA GLY A 61 -2.25 -0.95 12.37
C GLY A 61 -2.20 -0.07 11.13
N MET A 62 -2.13 -0.68 9.96
CA MET A 62 -2.14 0.07 8.71
C MET A 62 -3.46 0.80 8.48
N ILE A 63 -4.60 0.13 8.72
CA ILE A 63 -5.92 0.73 8.54
C ILE A 63 -6.08 1.97 9.43
N LYS A 64 -5.51 1.92 10.63
CA LYS A 64 -5.61 3.01 11.61
C LYS A 64 -4.53 4.07 11.46
N ALA A 65 -3.56 3.85 10.56
CA ALA A 65 -2.42 4.75 10.42
C ALA A 65 -2.87 6.12 9.88
N PRO A 66 -2.38 7.23 10.47
CA PRO A 66 -2.81 8.56 10.05
C PRO A 66 -2.39 8.91 8.62
N GLU A 67 -1.35 8.29 8.09
CA GLU A 67 -0.91 8.52 6.72
C GLU A 67 -1.75 7.78 5.67
N VAL A 68 -2.66 6.91 6.08
CA VAL A 68 -3.51 6.14 5.16
C VAL A 68 -4.92 6.73 5.14
N ASP A 69 -5.33 7.23 3.98
CA ASP A 69 -6.67 7.79 3.80
C ASP A 69 -7.72 6.74 3.48
N ALA A 70 -7.33 5.69 2.74
CA ALA A 70 -8.23 4.61 2.33
C ALA A 70 -7.46 3.30 2.13
N VAL A 71 -8.19 2.19 2.18
CA VAL A 71 -7.62 0.85 2.01
C VAL A 71 -8.26 0.15 0.82
#